data_8c028a5505c7f3eedf775a4e717d519a
#
_entry.id   8c028a5505c7f3eedf775a4e717d519a
#
_cell.length_a   1.000
_cell.length_b   1.000
_cell.length_c   1.000
_cell.angle_alpha   90.00
_cell.angle_beta   90.00
_cell.angle_gamma   90.00
#
_symmetry.space_group_name_H-M   'P 1'
#
loop_
_entity.id
_entity.type
_entity.pdbx_description
1 polymer ?
#
loop_
_entity_poly.entity_id
_entity_poly.type
_entity_poly.pdbx_seq_one_letter_code
_entity_poly.pdbx_strand_id
1 'polypeptide(L)'
;MNSKIFNLVMENLGEALNLPKYDNVTSNLNELTTFEEMGITPVKFEKFQEDILDILSLKSAIIRWEGTIEDVVGQLDINYSTMFFGEVWKPNTEKYSYTGWALVDEVKKLNPKAVLDVGCGYNQFKERIPNLIGIDPYNNMSDYQVDILEYANVDEHFDAIIALGSINFNSLEDIRVRLANCNKLLAKGGKMFFRVNPGIQHKKGPWVEVFAWSFEEAHNFAKEFGLELETFKQDSNDRKYFVLSKPA
;
A
#
# COMPACT_ATOMS: atom_id res chain seq x y z
N MET A 1 4.36 8.74 1.88
CA MET A 1 4.07 9.01 3.33
C MET A 1 2.56 9.14 3.51
N ASN A 2 1.99 8.52 4.54
CA ASN A 2 0.55 8.56 4.84
C ASN A 2 0.13 9.94 5.36
N SER A 3 -0.61 10.70 4.54
CA SER A 3 -1.01 12.08 4.86
C SER A 3 -1.99 12.17 6.03
N LYS A 4 -2.81 11.16 6.26
CA LYS A 4 -3.76 11.13 7.37
C LYS A 4 -3.04 10.97 8.71
N ILE A 5 -2.06 10.06 8.77
CA ILE A 5 -1.24 9.87 9.98
C ILE A 5 -0.35 11.09 10.19
N PHE A 6 0.22 11.68 9.12
CA PHE A 6 0.98 12.91 9.21
C PHE A 6 0.16 14.05 9.85
N ASN A 7 -1.04 14.28 9.35
CA ASN A 7 -1.92 15.32 9.91
C ASN A 7 -2.28 15.05 11.38
N LEU A 8 -2.58 13.79 11.71
CA LEU A 8 -2.83 13.38 13.10
C LEU A 8 -1.63 13.66 14.01
N VAL A 9 -0.42 13.32 13.56
CA VAL A 9 0.81 13.61 14.28
C VAL A 9 0.97 15.11 14.51
N MET A 10 0.79 15.92 13.47
CA MET A 10 0.95 17.38 13.55
C MET A 10 -0.07 18.05 14.46
N GLU A 11 -1.34 17.61 14.43
CA GLU A 11 -2.39 18.12 15.32
C GLU A 11 -2.02 17.84 16.79
N ASN A 12 -1.63 16.62 17.10
CA ASN A 12 -1.29 16.24 18.48
C ASN A 12 0.03 16.87 18.97
N LEU A 13 1.01 17.05 18.10
CA LEU A 13 2.22 17.82 18.43
C LEU A 13 1.89 19.28 18.74
N GLY A 14 1.01 19.90 17.95
CA GLY A 14 0.54 21.27 18.18
C GLY A 14 -0.10 21.43 19.57
N GLU A 15 -0.93 20.46 19.98
CA GLU A 15 -1.55 20.43 21.29
C GLU A 15 -0.52 20.23 22.41
N ALA A 16 0.40 19.28 22.26
CA ALA A 16 1.46 18.99 23.24
C ALA A 16 2.41 20.18 23.45
N LEU A 17 2.59 21.01 22.42
CA LEU A 17 3.43 22.21 22.47
C LEU A 17 2.66 23.48 22.87
N ASN A 18 1.34 23.41 23.13
CA ASN A 18 0.46 24.56 23.32
C ASN A 18 0.55 25.60 22.19
N LEU A 19 0.76 25.17 20.97
CA LEU A 19 0.78 26.05 19.82
C LEU A 19 -0.67 26.47 19.47
N PRO A 20 -0.91 27.74 19.10
CA PRO A 20 -2.22 28.14 18.61
C PRO A 20 -2.59 27.27 17.41
N LYS A 21 -3.88 26.93 17.26
CA LYS A 21 -4.37 26.17 16.10
C LYS A 21 -3.89 26.82 14.80
N TYR A 22 -2.99 26.16 14.12
CA TYR A 22 -2.38 26.66 12.89
C TYR A 22 -3.12 26.12 11.69
N ASP A 23 -3.88 26.96 11.02
CA ASP A 23 -4.37 26.70 9.65
C ASP A 23 -3.23 26.70 8.61
N ASN A 24 -2.00 27.06 9.01
CA ASN A 24 -0.85 27.27 8.12
C ASN A 24 0.43 26.47 8.46
N VAL A 25 0.41 25.53 9.41
CA VAL A 25 1.63 24.75 9.74
C VAL A 25 2.04 23.82 8.61
N THR A 26 1.08 23.32 7.84
CA THR A 26 1.34 22.46 6.67
C THR A 26 2.04 23.17 5.51
N SER A 27 1.96 24.49 5.41
CA SER A 27 2.59 25.24 4.30
C SER A 27 4.07 25.55 4.52
N ASN A 28 4.57 25.51 5.76
CA ASN A 28 5.95 25.84 6.11
C ASN A 28 6.83 24.64 6.49
N LEU A 29 6.26 23.43 6.57
CA LEU A 29 6.99 22.21 6.93
C LEU A 29 7.56 21.49 5.70
N ASN A 30 8.06 22.22 4.72
CA ASN A 30 8.87 21.65 3.63
C ASN A 30 10.26 21.22 4.10
N GLU A 31 10.63 21.50 5.34
CA GLU A 31 11.86 21.03 5.97
C GLU A 31 11.48 20.10 7.12
N LEU A 32 11.90 18.85 7.02
CA LEU A 32 11.76 17.83 8.04
C LEU A 32 12.42 18.32 9.33
N THR A 33 11.61 18.62 10.34
CA THR A 33 12.09 19.14 11.62
C THR A 33 12.19 18.01 12.62
N THR A 34 13.28 17.92 13.33
CA THR A 34 13.46 16.93 14.40
C THR A 34 12.68 17.32 15.65
N PHE A 35 12.30 16.33 16.45
CA PHE A 35 11.62 16.59 17.74
C PHE A 35 12.50 17.41 18.68
N GLU A 36 13.82 17.23 18.61
CA GLU A 36 14.78 17.99 19.40
C GLU A 36 14.79 19.48 19.01
N GLU A 37 14.79 19.79 17.71
CA GLU A 37 14.70 21.17 17.21
C GLU A 37 13.39 21.87 17.60
N MET A 38 12.30 21.11 17.72
CA MET A 38 11.03 21.61 18.24
C MET A 38 10.98 21.74 19.76
N GLY A 39 12.06 21.40 20.48
CA GLY A 39 12.11 21.45 21.95
C GLY A 39 11.25 20.38 22.62
N ILE A 40 10.96 19.28 21.94
CA ILE A 40 10.24 18.14 22.52
C ILE A 40 11.24 17.29 23.30
N THR A 41 11.02 17.18 24.60
CA THR A 41 11.81 16.33 25.50
C THR A 41 11.26 14.91 25.52
N PRO A 42 12.05 13.88 25.94
CA PRO A 42 11.55 12.51 26.07
C PRO A 42 10.22 12.39 26.83
N VAL A 43 10.07 13.11 27.94
CA VAL A 43 8.85 13.09 28.77
C VAL A 43 7.62 13.63 28.01
N LYS A 44 7.79 14.73 27.27
CA LYS A 44 6.71 15.26 26.42
C LYS A 44 6.39 14.30 25.26
N PHE A 45 7.40 13.63 24.75
CA PHE A 45 7.22 12.64 23.68
C PHE A 45 6.49 11.40 24.18
N GLU A 46 6.77 10.92 25.41
CA GLU A 46 6.04 9.79 26.01
C GLU A 46 4.53 10.07 26.05
N LYS A 47 4.13 11.25 26.51
CA LYS A 47 2.71 11.63 26.51
C LYS A 47 2.12 11.71 25.10
N PHE A 48 2.81 12.34 24.16
CA PHE A 48 2.43 12.39 22.76
C PHE A 48 2.27 10.96 22.19
N GLN A 49 3.21 10.06 22.50
CA GLN A 49 3.15 8.67 22.07
C GLN A 49 1.91 7.95 22.58
N GLU A 50 1.59 8.10 23.89
CA GLU A 50 0.38 7.51 24.48
C GLU A 50 -0.88 7.97 23.75
N ASP A 51 -1.02 9.28 23.55
CA ASP A 51 -2.19 9.88 22.91
C ASP A 51 -2.36 9.40 21.46
N ILE A 52 -1.29 9.36 20.67
CA ILE A 52 -1.32 8.89 19.28
C ILE A 52 -1.63 7.39 19.19
N LEU A 53 -1.01 6.57 20.03
CA LEU A 53 -1.24 5.13 20.03
C LEU A 53 -2.67 4.79 20.42
N ASP A 54 -3.26 5.53 21.35
CA ASP A 54 -4.66 5.38 21.76
C ASP A 54 -5.61 5.71 20.59
N ILE A 55 -5.39 6.84 19.91
CA ILE A 55 -6.19 7.25 18.74
C ILE A 55 -6.11 6.19 17.62
N LEU A 56 -4.91 5.66 17.35
CA LEU A 56 -4.69 4.63 16.35
C LEU A 56 -5.05 3.22 16.83
N SER A 57 -5.42 3.05 18.11
CA SER A 57 -5.68 1.74 18.74
C SER A 57 -4.47 0.79 18.73
N LEU A 58 -3.26 1.32 18.78
CA LEU A 58 -2.00 0.58 18.75
C LEU A 58 -1.44 0.36 20.16
N LYS A 59 -2.11 -0.46 20.98
CA LYS A 59 -1.88 -0.60 22.43
C LYS A 59 -0.45 -0.97 22.89
N SER A 60 0.38 -1.54 22.03
CA SER A 60 1.72 -2.03 22.40
C SER A 60 2.82 -1.61 21.44
N ALA A 61 2.53 -0.72 20.51
CA ALA A 61 3.53 -0.22 19.59
C ALA A 61 4.53 0.69 20.32
N ILE A 62 5.77 0.71 19.86
CA ILE A 62 6.80 1.61 20.36
C ILE A 62 7.16 2.57 19.24
N ILE A 63 7.04 3.87 19.52
CA ILE A 63 7.51 4.93 18.64
C ILE A 63 8.86 5.43 19.17
N ARG A 64 9.83 5.59 18.29
CA ARG A 64 11.10 6.23 18.63
C ARG A 64 10.91 7.74 18.57
N TRP A 65 11.36 8.45 19.61
CA TRP A 65 11.30 9.92 19.63
C TRP A 65 12.51 10.58 18.94
N GLU A 66 13.56 9.82 18.68
CA GLU A 66 14.73 10.26 17.93
C GLU A 66 14.44 10.19 16.43
N GLY A 67 14.78 11.26 15.71
CA GLY A 67 14.58 11.34 14.26
C GLY A 67 13.68 12.48 13.84
N THR A 68 13.21 12.40 12.60
CA THR A 68 12.31 13.38 11.99
C THR A 68 10.84 13.02 12.24
N ILE A 69 9.96 13.98 12.01
CA ILE A 69 8.50 13.73 12.01
C ILE A 69 8.15 12.64 10.95
N GLU A 70 8.83 12.65 9.82
CA GLU A 70 8.65 11.67 8.77
C GLU A 70 8.98 10.25 9.22
N ASP A 71 10.05 10.08 10.01
CA ASP A 71 10.41 8.78 10.61
C ASP A 71 9.32 8.26 11.54
N VAL A 72 8.76 9.14 12.38
CA VAL A 72 7.66 8.79 13.29
C VAL A 72 6.39 8.44 12.53
N VAL A 73 6.02 9.23 11.53
CA VAL A 73 4.86 8.95 10.66
C VAL A 73 5.04 7.62 9.93
N GLY A 74 6.23 7.35 9.40
CA GLY A 74 6.55 6.07 8.76
C GLY A 74 6.42 4.89 9.71
N GLN A 75 6.90 5.04 10.95
CA GLN A 75 6.79 4.01 11.98
C GLN A 75 5.33 3.72 12.38
N LEU A 76 4.53 4.78 12.54
CA LEU A 76 3.10 4.67 12.83
C LEU A 76 2.33 4.04 11.68
N ASP A 77 2.64 4.41 10.44
CA ASP A 77 2.00 3.85 9.25
C ASP A 77 2.27 2.34 9.12
N ILE A 78 3.52 1.92 9.33
CA ILE A 78 3.89 0.50 9.36
C ILE A 78 3.15 -0.24 10.47
N ASN A 79 3.16 0.28 11.70
CA ASN A 79 2.49 -0.35 12.84
C ASN A 79 0.98 -0.46 12.62
N TYR A 80 0.35 0.61 12.13
CA TYR A 80 -1.07 0.65 11.84
C TYR A 80 -1.44 -0.31 10.70
N SER A 81 -0.68 -0.32 9.63
CA SER A 81 -0.89 -1.21 8.49
C SER A 81 -0.72 -2.68 8.88
N THR A 82 0.28 -2.98 9.71
CA THR A 82 0.50 -4.35 10.25
C THR A 82 -0.71 -4.82 11.07
N MET A 83 -1.18 -3.99 11.98
CA MET A 83 -2.38 -4.30 12.77
C MET A 83 -3.61 -4.43 11.87
N PHE A 84 -3.84 -3.47 10.95
CA PHE A 84 -5.02 -3.46 10.11
C PHE A 84 -5.07 -4.64 9.14
N PHE A 85 -4.01 -4.87 8.36
CA PHE A 85 -4.00 -5.94 7.35
C PHE A 85 -3.75 -7.33 7.95
N GLY A 86 -3.02 -7.43 9.06
CA GLY A 86 -2.79 -8.70 9.74
C GLY A 86 -3.96 -9.17 10.59
N GLU A 87 -4.65 -8.27 11.30
CA GLU A 87 -5.63 -8.65 12.31
C GLU A 87 -7.07 -8.22 11.97
N VAL A 88 -7.27 -6.99 11.49
CA VAL A 88 -8.61 -6.38 11.31
C VAL A 88 -9.21 -6.72 9.96
N TRP A 89 -8.43 -6.57 8.89
CA TRP A 89 -8.88 -6.88 7.55
C TRP A 89 -8.97 -8.39 7.36
N LYS A 90 -10.11 -8.84 6.84
CA LYS A 90 -10.29 -10.24 6.46
C LYS A 90 -10.79 -10.30 5.02
N PRO A 91 -10.25 -11.19 4.18
CA PRO A 91 -10.74 -11.37 2.83
C PRO A 91 -12.19 -11.85 2.87
N ASN A 92 -13.02 -11.26 2.03
CA ASN A 92 -14.35 -11.79 1.80
C ASN A 92 -14.30 -12.68 0.55
N THR A 93 -14.21 -13.98 0.75
CA THR A 93 -14.10 -14.99 -0.30
C THR A 93 -15.29 -14.99 -1.26
N GLU A 94 -16.49 -14.63 -0.80
CA GLU A 94 -17.65 -14.49 -1.67
C GLU A 94 -17.48 -13.34 -2.68
N LYS A 95 -16.85 -12.24 -2.29
CA LYS A 95 -16.49 -11.16 -3.22
C LYS A 95 -15.38 -11.58 -4.18
N TYR A 96 -14.47 -12.45 -3.77
CA TYR A 96 -13.44 -12.99 -4.64
C TYR A 96 -13.99 -13.98 -5.68
N SER A 97 -15.12 -14.64 -5.43
CA SER A 97 -15.71 -15.57 -6.39
C SER A 97 -16.08 -14.91 -7.71
N TYR A 98 -16.33 -13.60 -7.74
CA TYR A 98 -16.74 -12.88 -8.94
C TYR A 98 -15.57 -12.15 -9.65
N THR A 99 -14.63 -11.55 -8.92
CA THR A 99 -13.51 -10.78 -9.50
C THR A 99 -12.15 -11.43 -9.28
N GLY A 100 -11.93 -12.05 -8.12
CA GLY A 100 -10.68 -12.70 -7.78
C GLY A 100 -10.52 -14.06 -8.45
N TRP A 101 -11.49 -14.96 -8.27
CA TRP A 101 -11.42 -16.31 -8.83
C TRP A 101 -11.53 -16.35 -10.35
N ALA A 102 -12.26 -15.44 -10.97
CA ALA A 102 -12.33 -15.33 -12.43
C ALA A 102 -10.96 -15.06 -13.08
N LEU A 103 -10.05 -14.43 -12.35
CA LEU A 103 -8.70 -14.17 -12.80
C LEU A 103 -7.85 -15.42 -12.93
N VAL A 104 -8.10 -16.44 -12.12
CA VAL A 104 -7.33 -17.71 -12.14
C VAL A 104 -7.31 -18.31 -13.53
N ASP A 105 -8.44 -18.35 -14.20
CA ASP A 105 -8.55 -18.92 -15.56
C ASP A 105 -7.85 -18.03 -16.59
N GLU A 106 -7.91 -16.72 -16.43
CA GLU A 106 -7.22 -15.78 -17.33
C GLU A 106 -5.70 -15.90 -17.21
N VAL A 107 -5.18 -15.98 -15.97
CA VAL A 107 -3.75 -16.20 -15.73
C VAL A 107 -3.30 -17.56 -16.27
N LYS A 108 -4.06 -18.62 -16.03
CA LYS A 108 -3.74 -19.96 -16.54
C LYS A 108 -3.69 -20.05 -18.07
N LYS A 109 -4.52 -19.29 -18.78
CA LYS A 109 -4.50 -19.23 -20.26
C LYS A 109 -3.17 -18.71 -20.81
N LEU A 110 -2.42 -17.92 -20.04
CA LEU A 110 -1.09 -17.48 -20.43
C LEU A 110 -0.05 -18.61 -20.36
N ASN A 111 -0.38 -19.74 -19.74
CA ASN A 111 0.55 -20.84 -19.44
C ASN A 111 1.88 -20.33 -18.82
N PRO A 112 1.81 -19.54 -17.73
CA PRO A 112 2.95 -18.83 -17.21
C PRO A 112 3.95 -19.78 -16.56
N LYS A 113 5.24 -19.51 -16.74
CA LYS A 113 6.33 -20.23 -16.06
C LYS A 113 6.52 -19.73 -14.63
N ALA A 114 6.25 -18.45 -14.41
CA ALA A 114 6.33 -17.81 -13.10
C ALA A 114 5.24 -16.75 -12.93
N VAL A 115 4.59 -16.72 -11.77
CA VAL A 115 3.54 -15.75 -11.40
C VAL A 115 3.89 -15.11 -10.07
N LEU A 116 3.79 -13.80 -9.97
CA LEU A 116 3.94 -13.05 -8.71
C LEU A 116 2.58 -12.51 -8.26
N ASP A 117 2.20 -12.77 -7.01
CA ASP A 117 1.03 -12.16 -6.37
C ASP A 117 1.50 -11.12 -5.33
N VAL A 118 1.37 -9.84 -5.68
CA VAL A 118 1.83 -8.70 -4.87
C VAL A 118 0.74 -8.30 -3.88
N GLY A 119 1.06 -8.37 -2.60
CA GLY A 119 0.09 -8.20 -1.52
C GLY A 119 -0.93 -9.33 -1.51
N CYS A 120 -0.43 -10.56 -1.52
CA CYS A 120 -1.24 -11.78 -1.64
C CYS A 120 -2.16 -12.03 -0.43
N GLY A 121 -1.97 -11.29 0.68
CA GLY A 121 -2.71 -11.48 1.91
C GLY A 121 -2.61 -12.92 2.41
N TYR A 122 -3.74 -13.61 2.45
CA TYR A 122 -3.81 -15.04 2.86
C TYR A 122 -3.34 -16.01 1.78
N ASN A 123 -2.69 -15.56 0.73
CA ASN A 123 -2.10 -16.37 -0.35
C ASN A 123 -3.10 -17.34 -1.01
N GLN A 124 -4.34 -16.90 -1.20
CA GLN A 124 -5.47 -17.74 -1.61
C GLN A 124 -5.33 -18.32 -3.03
N PHE A 125 -4.54 -17.68 -3.88
CA PHE A 125 -4.32 -18.14 -5.27
C PHE A 125 -3.25 -19.24 -5.38
N LYS A 126 -2.43 -19.44 -4.34
CA LYS A 126 -1.29 -20.37 -4.33
C LYS A 126 -1.63 -21.77 -4.82
N GLU A 127 -2.72 -22.34 -4.33
CA GLU A 127 -3.15 -23.69 -4.70
C GLU A 127 -3.84 -23.77 -6.07
N ARG A 128 -4.20 -22.64 -6.66
CA ARG A 128 -4.98 -22.56 -7.87
C ARG A 128 -4.20 -22.14 -9.11
N ILE A 129 -3.12 -21.39 -8.92
CA ILE A 129 -2.26 -20.91 -10.00
C ILE A 129 -0.89 -21.59 -9.86
N PRO A 130 -0.48 -22.41 -10.84
CA PRO A 130 0.85 -23.04 -10.81
C PRO A 130 1.97 -22.00 -10.81
N ASN A 131 3.07 -22.34 -10.14
CA ASN A 131 4.28 -21.52 -10.08
C ASN A 131 4.07 -20.09 -9.54
N LEU A 132 3.06 -19.91 -8.68
CA LEU A 132 2.79 -18.65 -8.04
C LEU A 132 3.70 -18.46 -6.82
N ILE A 133 4.30 -17.28 -6.71
CA ILE A 133 4.96 -16.76 -5.53
C ILE A 133 4.10 -15.62 -4.98
N GLY A 134 3.66 -15.73 -3.73
CA GLY A 134 2.90 -14.70 -3.04
C GLY A 134 3.81 -13.90 -2.11
N ILE A 135 3.80 -12.57 -2.22
CA ILE A 135 4.49 -11.66 -1.31
C ILE A 135 3.49 -10.76 -0.59
N ASP A 136 3.72 -10.51 0.69
CA ASP A 136 2.89 -9.61 1.50
C ASP A 136 3.68 -9.13 2.73
N PRO A 137 3.83 -7.82 2.99
CA PRO A 137 4.62 -7.33 4.11
C PRO A 137 3.96 -7.58 5.48
N TYR A 138 2.64 -7.81 5.52
CA TYR A 138 1.85 -7.84 6.75
C TYR A 138 1.30 -9.22 7.11
N ASN A 139 1.36 -10.19 6.19
CA ASN A 139 0.73 -11.48 6.38
C ASN A 139 1.74 -12.63 6.28
N ASN A 140 1.79 -13.46 7.32
CA ASN A 140 2.70 -14.60 7.41
C ASN A 140 2.27 -15.83 6.59
N MET A 141 1.14 -15.77 5.89
CA MET A 141 0.68 -16.80 4.96
C MET A 141 1.33 -16.64 3.56
N SER A 142 2.01 -15.52 3.30
CA SER A 142 2.78 -15.30 2.08
C SER A 142 3.98 -16.25 1.99
N ASP A 143 4.49 -16.47 0.78
CA ASP A 143 5.74 -17.21 0.59
C ASP A 143 6.94 -16.41 1.11
N TYR A 144 6.89 -15.07 0.93
CA TYR A 144 7.86 -14.14 1.50
C TYR A 144 7.12 -12.96 2.14
N GLN A 145 7.42 -12.71 3.41
CA GLN A 145 6.84 -11.59 4.15
C GLN A 145 7.67 -10.32 3.89
N VAL A 146 7.52 -9.78 2.69
CA VAL A 146 8.25 -8.60 2.20
C VAL A 146 7.36 -7.71 1.35
N ASP A 147 7.71 -6.43 1.26
CA ASP A 147 7.11 -5.50 0.31
C ASP A 147 7.70 -5.67 -1.10
N ILE A 148 6.95 -5.29 -2.13
CA ILE A 148 7.42 -5.29 -3.53
C ILE A 148 8.69 -4.42 -3.71
N LEU A 149 8.89 -3.41 -2.88
CA LEU A 149 10.07 -2.55 -2.92
C LEU A 149 11.35 -3.30 -2.53
N GLU A 150 11.24 -4.25 -1.61
CA GLU A 150 12.34 -5.10 -1.16
C GLU A 150 12.53 -6.30 -2.10
N TYR A 151 11.42 -6.92 -2.52
CA TYR A 151 11.43 -8.09 -3.40
C TYR A 151 11.97 -7.80 -4.80
N ALA A 152 11.77 -6.59 -5.32
CA ALA A 152 12.22 -6.19 -6.66
C ALA A 152 13.77 -6.18 -6.85
N ASN A 153 14.54 -6.47 -5.80
CA ASN A 153 16.00 -6.61 -5.90
C ASN A 153 16.46 -8.01 -6.40
N VAL A 154 15.54 -8.95 -6.62
CA VAL A 154 15.88 -10.26 -7.20
C VAL A 154 15.85 -10.23 -8.72
N ASP A 155 16.71 -11.03 -9.37
CA ASP A 155 16.80 -11.17 -10.82
C ASP A 155 15.78 -12.18 -11.40
N GLU A 156 14.57 -12.15 -10.88
CA GLU A 156 13.48 -13.00 -11.37
C GLU A 156 12.58 -12.22 -12.34
N HIS A 157 12.06 -12.92 -13.35
CA HIS A 157 11.10 -12.37 -14.30
C HIS A 157 9.84 -13.19 -14.34
N PHE A 158 8.70 -12.52 -14.17
CA PHE A 158 7.38 -13.15 -14.10
C PHE A 158 6.60 -12.93 -15.39
N ASP A 159 5.98 -13.99 -15.90
CA ASP A 159 5.08 -13.91 -17.06
C ASP A 159 3.74 -13.25 -16.69
N ALA A 160 3.35 -13.36 -15.43
CA ALA A 160 2.19 -12.68 -14.89
C ALA A 160 2.45 -12.10 -13.50
N ILE A 161 1.95 -10.89 -13.25
CA ILE A 161 1.92 -10.26 -11.93
C ILE A 161 0.46 -9.96 -11.56
N ILE A 162 0.07 -10.30 -10.36
CA ILE A 162 -1.27 -10.06 -9.81
C ILE A 162 -1.13 -9.02 -8.70
N ALA A 163 -2.01 -8.00 -8.68
CA ALA A 163 -2.08 -6.98 -7.63
C ALA A 163 -3.55 -6.64 -7.34
N LEU A 164 -4.20 -7.49 -6.55
CA LEU A 164 -5.64 -7.36 -6.27
C LEU A 164 -5.88 -6.64 -4.94
N GLY A 165 -5.89 -5.34 -4.97
CA GLY A 165 -6.14 -4.50 -3.80
C GLY A 165 -4.88 -4.13 -3.02
N SER A 166 -3.70 -4.46 -3.50
CA SER A 166 -2.42 -4.19 -2.84
C SER A 166 -1.77 -2.88 -3.27
N ILE A 167 -1.80 -2.53 -4.56
CA ILE A 167 -1.27 -1.26 -5.07
C ILE A 167 -2.39 -0.21 -5.09
N ASN A 168 -2.84 0.16 -3.89
CA ASN A 168 -4.01 1.00 -3.66
C ASN A 168 -3.80 2.09 -2.61
N PHE A 169 -2.62 2.18 -2.01
CA PHE A 169 -2.44 2.92 -0.77
C PHE A 169 -1.39 4.01 -0.92
N ASN A 170 -1.57 5.04 -0.10
CA ASN A 170 -0.71 6.21 0.01
C ASN A 170 -0.72 7.12 -1.23
N SER A 171 0.35 7.84 -1.47
CA SER A 171 0.44 8.89 -2.48
C SER A 171 0.58 8.34 -3.91
N LEU A 172 0.39 9.22 -4.89
CA LEU A 172 0.67 8.92 -6.30
C LEU A 172 2.12 8.46 -6.51
N GLU A 173 3.06 9.02 -5.74
CA GLU A 173 4.47 8.62 -5.82
C GLU A 173 4.70 7.22 -5.27
N ASP A 174 4.06 6.85 -4.15
CA ASP A 174 4.12 5.48 -3.61
C ASP A 174 3.57 4.46 -4.62
N ILE A 175 2.48 4.78 -5.30
CA ILE A 175 1.92 3.96 -6.39
C ILE A 175 2.92 3.83 -7.54
N ARG A 176 3.52 4.95 -7.97
CA ARG A 176 4.50 4.98 -9.08
C ARG A 176 5.70 4.08 -8.80
N VAL A 177 6.30 4.19 -7.62
CA VAL A 177 7.48 3.41 -7.26
C VAL A 177 7.15 1.91 -7.21
N ARG A 178 5.99 1.52 -6.68
CA ARG A 178 5.54 0.12 -6.64
C ARG A 178 5.28 -0.44 -8.05
N LEU A 179 4.65 0.33 -8.92
CA LEU A 179 4.43 -0.05 -10.33
C LEU A 179 5.76 -0.18 -11.09
N ALA A 180 6.72 0.73 -10.86
CA ALA A 180 8.04 0.65 -11.46
C ALA A 180 8.74 -0.67 -11.09
N ASN A 181 8.65 -1.09 -9.81
CA ASN A 181 9.22 -2.37 -9.39
C ASN A 181 8.47 -3.58 -9.99
N CYS A 182 7.15 -3.54 -10.07
CA CYS A 182 6.39 -4.56 -10.80
C CYS A 182 6.83 -4.63 -12.28
N ASN A 183 6.96 -3.48 -12.95
CA ASN A 183 7.40 -3.43 -14.35
C ASN A 183 8.83 -3.97 -14.54
N LYS A 184 9.73 -3.72 -13.59
CA LYS A 184 11.10 -4.28 -13.60
C LYS A 184 11.07 -5.81 -13.57
N LEU A 185 10.20 -6.40 -12.74
CA LEU A 185 10.05 -7.84 -12.59
C LEU A 185 9.23 -8.51 -13.69
N LEU A 186 8.44 -7.76 -14.45
CA LEU A 186 7.62 -8.30 -15.52
C LEU A 186 8.46 -8.68 -16.74
N ALA A 187 8.33 -9.91 -17.21
CA ALA A 187 8.96 -10.39 -18.43
C ALA A 187 8.41 -9.65 -19.67
N LYS A 188 9.20 -9.60 -20.74
CA LYS A 188 8.71 -9.16 -22.06
C LYS A 188 7.57 -10.06 -22.51
N GLY A 189 6.49 -9.48 -23.03
CA GLY A 189 5.25 -10.19 -23.35
C GLY A 189 4.39 -10.58 -22.14
N GLY A 190 4.84 -10.27 -20.92
CA GLY A 190 4.12 -10.55 -19.67
C GLY A 190 2.97 -9.59 -19.41
N LYS A 191 2.08 -9.96 -18.47
CA LYS A 191 0.89 -9.19 -18.10
C LYS A 191 0.79 -8.94 -16.60
N MET A 192 0.28 -7.74 -16.26
CA MET A 192 -0.07 -7.37 -14.90
C MET A 192 -1.57 -7.21 -14.75
N PHE A 193 -2.15 -7.82 -13.74
CA PHE A 193 -3.57 -7.84 -13.45
C PHE A 193 -3.86 -7.06 -12.17
N PHE A 194 -4.70 -6.04 -12.30
CA PHE A 194 -5.04 -5.15 -11.19
C PHE A 194 -6.51 -5.19 -10.85
N ARG A 195 -6.79 -5.13 -9.55
CA ARG A 195 -8.08 -4.70 -9.01
C ARG A 195 -7.82 -3.61 -8.00
N VAL A 196 -8.35 -2.43 -8.25
CA VAL A 196 -7.97 -1.23 -7.51
C VAL A 196 -9.17 -0.48 -6.93
N ASN A 197 -8.89 0.34 -5.92
CA ASN A 197 -9.86 1.10 -5.17
C ASN A 197 -10.15 2.44 -5.86
N PRO A 198 -11.43 2.85 -6.03
CA PRO A 198 -11.79 4.16 -6.58
C PRO A 198 -11.75 5.31 -5.54
N GLY A 199 -11.06 5.14 -4.41
CA GLY A 199 -10.98 6.12 -3.32
C GLY A 199 -11.96 5.85 -2.17
N ILE A 200 -12.60 4.68 -2.12
CA ILE A 200 -13.54 4.34 -1.05
C ILE A 200 -12.78 3.96 0.22
N GLN A 201 -12.98 4.75 1.28
CA GLN A 201 -12.37 4.51 2.58
C GLN A 201 -12.92 3.25 3.25
N HIS A 202 -12.03 2.44 3.81
CA HIS A 202 -12.45 1.29 4.60
C HIS A 202 -12.94 1.73 5.99
N LYS A 203 -14.15 1.33 6.36
CA LYS A 203 -14.79 1.78 7.62
C LYS A 203 -14.02 1.40 8.88
N LYS A 204 -13.34 0.23 8.88
CA LYS A 204 -12.52 -0.26 10.01
C LYS A 204 -11.06 0.20 9.96
N GLY A 205 -10.69 0.92 8.91
CA GLY A 205 -9.33 1.41 8.70
C GLY A 205 -9.33 2.88 8.34
N PRO A 206 -9.79 3.80 9.23
CA PRO A 206 -9.93 5.21 8.91
C PRO A 206 -8.59 5.90 8.59
N TRP A 207 -7.50 5.37 9.11
CA TRP A 207 -6.14 5.91 8.95
C TRP A 207 -5.38 5.30 7.78
N VAL A 208 -5.95 4.29 7.10
CA VAL A 208 -5.39 3.79 5.84
C VAL A 208 -5.64 4.84 4.76
N GLU A 209 -4.58 5.33 4.14
CA GLU A 209 -4.70 6.25 3.00
C GLU A 209 -4.93 5.46 1.72
N VAL A 210 -6.06 5.70 1.07
CA VAL A 210 -6.49 4.96 -0.13
C VAL A 210 -6.30 5.84 -1.35
N PHE A 211 -5.53 5.35 -2.32
CA PHE A 211 -5.38 6.02 -3.62
C PHE A 211 -6.64 5.85 -4.48
N ALA A 212 -7.09 6.94 -5.06
CA ALA A 212 -8.29 6.96 -5.91
C ALA A 212 -7.93 6.66 -7.37
N TRP A 213 -8.00 5.41 -7.77
CA TRP A 213 -7.72 5.00 -9.14
C TRP A 213 -8.82 5.41 -10.11
N SER A 214 -8.40 5.90 -11.29
CA SER A 214 -9.24 6.21 -12.45
C SER A 214 -8.71 5.52 -13.71
N PHE A 215 -9.48 5.59 -14.80
CA PHE A 215 -9.00 5.18 -16.13
C PHE A 215 -7.79 6.00 -16.57
N GLU A 216 -7.84 7.31 -16.31
CA GLU A 216 -6.77 8.24 -16.68
C GLU A 216 -5.47 7.89 -15.98
N GLU A 217 -5.51 7.59 -14.67
CA GLU A 217 -4.33 7.14 -13.91
C GLU A 217 -3.74 5.84 -14.46
N ALA A 218 -4.58 4.83 -14.72
CA ALA A 218 -4.14 3.57 -15.30
C ALA A 218 -3.50 3.77 -16.69
N HIS A 219 -4.08 4.65 -17.53
CA HIS A 219 -3.57 4.97 -18.84
C HIS A 219 -2.23 5.74 -18.77
N ASN A 220 -2.14 6.73 -17.87
CA ASN A 220 -0.93 7.52 -17.68
C ASN A 220 0.24 6.65 -17.22
N PHE A 221 0.02 5.76 -16.26
CA PHE A 221 1.05 4.81 -15.81
C PHE A 221 1.45 3.81 -16.92
N ALA A 222 0.49 3.31 -17.69
CA ALA A 222 0.79 2.45 -18.83
C ALA A 222 1.75 3.17 -19.78
N LYS A 223 1.45 4.41 -20.15
CA LYS A 223 2.29 5.23 -21.03
C LYS A 223 3.67 5.54 -20.41
N GLU A 224 3.70 5.90 -19.13
CA GLU A 224 4.94 6.24 -18.40
C GLU A 224 5.92 5.06 -18.41
N PHE A 225 5.42 3.83 -18.18
CA PHE A 225 6.25 2.63 -18.09
C PHE A 225 6.42 1.84 -19.38
N GLY A 226 5.93 2.37 -20.50
CA GLY A 226 6.01 1.70 -21.80
C GLY A 226 5.18 0.41 -21.87
N LEU A 227 4.06 0.39 -21.17
CA LEU A 227 3.09 -0.71 -21.14
C LEU A 227 1.86 -0.38 -21.97
N GLU A 228 1.09 -1.40 -22.32
CA GLU A 228 -0.20 -1.27 -23.00
C GLU A 228 -1.33 -1.53 -22.01
N LEU A 229 -2.34 -0.65 -21.97
CA LEU A 229 -3.57 -0.86 -21.24
C LEU A 229 -4.56 -1.66 -22.11
N GLU A 230 -4.59 -3.00 -21.93
CA GLU A 230 -5.42 -3.90 -22.75
C GLU A 230 -6.89 -3.86 -22.37
N THR A 231 -7.18 -3.74 -21.09
CA THR A 231 -8.53 -3.84 -20.56
C THR A 231 -8.70 -2.87 -19.41
N PHE A 232 -9.86 -2.21 -19.37
CA PHE A 232 -10.29 -1.44 -18.22
C PHE A 232 -11.79 -1.66 -18.00
N LYS A 233 -12.16 -2.16 -16.82
CA LYS A 233 -13.53 -2.45 -16.40
C LYS A 233 -13.82 -1.87 -15.03
N GLN A 234 -15.09 -1.68 -14.73
CA GLN A 234 -15.56 -1.24 -13.41
C GLN A 234 -16.66 -2.20 -12.96
N ASP A 235 -16.63 -2.62 -11.70
CA ASP A 235 -17.67 -3.45 -11.09
C ASP A 235 -18.79 -2.59 -10.46
N SER A 236 -19.84 -3.24 -9.97
CA SER A 236 -20.98 -2.58 -9.31
C SER A 236 -20.63 -1.87 -8.00
N ASN A 237 -19.44 -2.07 -7.47
CA ASN A 237 -18.92 -1.40 -6.27
C ASN A 237 -17.88 -0.34 -6.62
N ASP A 238 -17.87 0.15 -7.85
CA ASP A 238 -16.93 1.11 -8.40
C ASP A 238 -15.44 0.68 -8.35
N ARG A 239 -15.17 -0.58 -8.05
CA ARG A 239 -13.79 -1.11 -8.13
C ARG A 239 -13.37 -1.17 -9.59
N LYS A 240 -12.15 -0.71 -9.85
CA LYS A 240 -11.57 -0.77 -11.21
C LYS A 240 -10.78 -2.06 -11.35
N TYR A 241 -10.90 -2.65 -12.52
CA TYR A 241 -10.15 -3.83 -12.94
C TYR A 241 -9.49 -3.54 -14.27
N PHE A 242 -8.18 -3.71 -14.36
CA PHE A 242 -7.46 -3.47 -15.62
C PHE A 242 -6.26 -4.40 -15.77
N VAL A 243 -5.82 -4.54 -17.01
CA VAL A 243 -4.67 -5.34 -17.40
C VAL A 243 -3.68 -4.46 -18.14
N LEU A 244 -2.43 -4.49 -17.69
CA LEU A 244 -1.29 -3.88 -18.36
C LEU A 244 -0.42 -4.99 -18.96
N SER A 245 0.02 -4.83 -20.20
CA SER A 245 0.94 -5.77 -20.86
C SER A 245 2.25 -5.09 -21.24
N LYS A 246 3.34 -5.83 -21.11
CA LYS A 246 4.66 -5.40 -21.55
C LYS A 246 4.88 -5.87 -22.98
N PRO A 247 5.23 -5.00 -23.92
CA PRO A 247 5.58 -5.41 -25.28
C PRO A 247 6.66 -6.48 -25.34
N ALA A 248 6.61 -7.35 -26.35
CA ALA A 248 7.54 -8.46 -26.56
C ALA A 248 8.97 -8.00 -26.90
#